data_668b6aa670764cae8b874ae9b245777b
#
_entry.id   668b6aa670764cae8b874ae9b245777b
#
_cell.length_a   1.000
_cell.length_b   1.000
_cell.length_c   1.000
_cell.angle_alpha   90.00
_cell.angle_beta   90.00
_cell.angle_gamma   90.00
#
_symmetry.space_group_name_H-M   'P 1'
#
loop_
_entity.id
_entity.type
_entity.pdbx_description
1 polymer ?
#
loop_
_entity_poly.entity_id
_entity_poly.type
_entity_poly.pdbx_seq_one_letter_code
_entity_poly.pdbx_strand_id
1 'polypeptide(L)'
;MCLINIEPDKKRKGFREFLLRRNPSKSFADKYILYLSSRLVKRIARQVSEHDDIYSISTVKQLYDIYHLTKCESTNIRLHNIYSGVISAYIKYINGTELRKMVMHKDDRNG
;
A
#
# COMPACT_ATOMS: atom_id res chain seq x y z
N MET A 1 7.88 3.33 15.95
CA MET A 1 7.33 3.57 14.60
C MET A 1 8.26 2.94 13.58
N CYS A 2 7.72 2.09 12.71
CA CYS A 2 8.54 1.40 11.72
C CYS A 2 8.72 2.25 10.47
N LEU A 3 9.97 2.48 10.10
CA LEU A 3 10.31 3.08 8.81
C LEU A 3 10.28 2.01 7.72
N ILE A 4 9.76 2.38 6.57
CA ILE A 4 9.73 1.49 5.42
C ILE A 4 11.01 1.72 4.61
N ASN A 5 11.96 0.78 4.69
CA ASN A 5 13.27 0.91 4.06
C ASN A 5 13.33 0.20 2.70
N ILE A 6 12.31 0.42 1.88
CA ILE A 6 12.23 -0.16 0.54
C ILE A 6 12.07 0.98 -0.46
N GLU A 7 12.83 0.94 -1.54
CA GLU A 7 12.75 1.96 -2.59
C GLU A 7 11.37 1.93 -3.26
N PRO A 8 10.86 3.10 -3.71
CA PRO A 8 9.53 3.19 -4.33
C PRO A 8 9.32 2.24 -5.49
N ASP A 9 10.31 2.09 -6.38
CA ASP A 9 10.19 1.21 -7.53
C ASP A 9 10.07 -0.26 -7.11
N LYS A 10 10.81 -0.65 -6.08
CA LYS A 10 10.74 -2.01 -5.54
C LYS A 10 9.40 -2.26 -4.86
N LYS A 11 8.84 -1.26 -4.19
CA LYS A 11 7.51 -1.37 -3.59
C LYS A 11 6.44 -1.58 -4.67
N ARG A 12 6.51 -0.84 -5.75
CA ARG A 12 5.56 -0.97 -6.85
C ARG A 12 5.60 -2.36 -7.45
N LYS A 13 6.80 -2.84 -7.77
CA LYS A 13 6.99 -4.18 -8.32
C LYS A 13 6.55 -5.26 -7.35
N GLY A 14 6.93 -5.13 -6.09
CA GLY A 14 6.58 -6.09 -5.05
C GLY A 14 5.08 -6.14 -4.80
N PHE A 15 4.41 -4.99 -4.82
CA PHE A 15 2.97 -4.94 -4.66
C PHE A 15 2.26 -5.62 -5.84
N ARG A 16 2.74 -5.38 -7.07
CA ARG A 16 2.19 -6.05 -8.24
C ARG A 16 2.31 -7.56 -8.13
N GLU A 17 3.47 -8.06 -7.73
CA GLU A 17 3.70 -9.48 -7.52
C GLU A 17 2.81 -10.04 -6.41
N PHE A 18 2.64 -9.28 -5.32
CA PHE A 18 1.75 -9.64 -4.22
C PHE A 18 0.30 -9.81 -4.72
N LEU A 19 -0.17 -8.89 -5.56
CA LEU A 19 -1.51 -8.96 -6.13
C LEU A 19 -1.66 -10.16 -7.06
N LEU A 20 -0.65 -10.43 -7.90
CA LEU A 20 -0.67 -11.55 -8.84
C LEU A 20 -0.66 -12.90 -8.14
N ARG A 21 -0.05 -12.99 -6.98
CA ARG A 21 -0.08 -14.22 -6.19
C ARG A 21 -1.46 -14.49 -5.60
N ARG A 22 -2.20 -13.44 -5.28
CA ARG A 22 -3.57 -13.56 -4.74
C ARG A 22 -4.60 -13.79 -5.84
N ASN A 23 -4.37 -13.18 -7.00
CA ASN A 23 -5.25 -13.29 -8.16
C ASN A 23 -4.38 -13.19 -9.41
N PRO A 24 -4.21 -14.27 -10.18
CA PRO A 24 -3.29 -14.28 -11.33
C PRO A 24 -3.73 -13.42 -12.52
N SER A 25 -4.81 -12.68 -12.41
CA SER A 25 -5.26 -11.78 -13.46
C SER A 25 -4.39 -10.53 -13.53
N LYS A 26 -3.74 -10.30 -14.67
CA LYS A 26 -2.96 -9.08 -14.92
C LYS A 26 -3.84 -7.84 -14.90
N SER A 27 -5.06 -7.95 -15.42
CA SER A 27 -6.03 -6.84 -15.40
C SER A 27 -6.34 -6.38 -13.98
N PHE A 28 -6.50 -7.33 -13.06
CA PHE A 28 -6.76 -7.04 -11.66
C PHE A 28 -5.59 -6.29 -11.03
N ALA A 29 -4.36 -6.79 -11.22
CA ALA A 29 -3.17 -6.15 -10.67
C ALA A 29 -2.96 -4.74 -11.25
N ASP A 30 -3.09 -4.59 -12.57
CA ASP A 30 -2.92 -3.30 -13.24
C ASP A 30 -3.96 -2.29 -12.77
N LYS A 31 -5.19 -2.73 -12.55
CA LYS A 31 -6.27 -1.87 -12.08
C LYS A 31 -5.97 -1.34 -10.68
N TYR A 32 -5.50 -2.19 -9.77
CA TYR A 32 -5.13 -1.78 -8.42
C TYR A 32 -3.99 -0.76 -8.42
N ILE A 33 -2.98 -1.00 -9.24
CA ILE A 33 -1.85 -0.07 -9.35
C ILE A 33 -2.31 1.26 -9.93
N LEU A 34 -3.22 1.24 -10.90
CA LEU A 34 -3.79 2.45 -11.48
C LEU A 34 -4.53 3.28 -10.41
N TYR A 35 -5.32 2.64 -9.55
CA TYR A 35 -6.02 3.34 -8.47
C TYR A 35 -5.07 3.96 -7.46
N LEU A 36 -3.96 3.28 -7.12
CA LEU A 36 -2.95 3.84 -6.23
C LEU A 36 -2.26 5.07 -6.83
N SER A 37 -2.19 5.14 -8.15
CA SER A 37 -1.58 6.27 -8.86
C SER A 37 -2.59 7.34 -9.26
N SER A 38 -3.83 7.24 -8.79
CA SER A 38 -4.91 8.16 -9.15
C SER A 38 -4.72 9.54 -8.52
N ARG A 39 -5.39 10.54 -9.08
CA ARG A 39 -5.36 11.91 -8.57
C ARG A 39 -5.87 12.00 -7.14
N LEU A 40 -6.89 11.21 -6.81
CA LEU A 40 -7.48 11.20 -5.47
C LEU A 40 -6.43 10.76 -4.44
N VAL A 41 -5.73 9.66 -4.70
CA VAL A 41 -4.71 9.14 -3.79
C VAL A 41 -3.53 10.10 -3.71
N LYS A 42 -3.10 10.67 -4.83
CA LYS A 42 -2.02 11.66 -4.85
C LYS A 42 -2.36 12.89 -4.00
N ARG A 43 -3.58 13.39 -4.12
CA ARG A 43 -4.02 14.55 -3.35
C ARG A 43 -4.00 14.26 -1.86
N ILE A 44 -4.50 13.11 -1.46
CA ILE A 44 -4.54 12.71 -0.05
C ILE A 44 -3.12 12.45 0.49
N ALA A 45 -2.26 11.83 -0.31
CA ALA A 45 -0.87 11.62 0.07
C ALA A 45 -0.17 12.96 0.36
N ARG A 46 -0.44 13.99 -0.43
CA ARG A 46 0.11 15.33 -0.20
C ARG A 46 -0.40 15.97 1.08
N GLN A 47 -1.61 15.67 1.49
CA GLN A 47 -2.15 16.18 2.75
C GLN A 47 -1.45 15.56 3.95
N VAL A 48 -1.01 14.31 3.83
CA VAL A 48 -0.40 13.55 4.92
C VAL A 48 1.11 13.75 4.96
N SER A 49 1.74 13.89 3.79
CA SER A 49 3.19 14.04 3.68
C SER A 49 3.54 15.06 2.60
N GLU A 50 4.84 15.25 2.36
CA GLU A 50 5.30 16.13 1.28
C GLU A 50 5.29 15.45 -0.09
N HIS A 51 5.01 14.15 -0.12
CA HIS A 51 5.04 13.34 -1.34
C HIS A 51 3.63 13.12 -1.87
N ASP A 52 3.48 13.18 -3.19
CA ASP A 52 2.21 12.83 -3.84
C ASP A 52 2.19 11.37 -4.33
N ASP A 53 3.31 10.66 -4.21
CA ASP A 53 3.43 9.26 -4.60
C ASP A 53 3.35 8.38 -3.35
N ILE A 54 2.33 7.52 -3.28
CA ILE A 54 2.14 6.64 -2.12
C ILE A 54 3.33 5.69 -1.91
N TYR A 55 4.03 5.34 -3.00
CA TYR A 55 5.21 4.48 -2.90
C TYR A 55 6.40 5.18 -2.23
N SER A 56 6.40 6.51 -2.20
CA SER A 56 7.43 7.31 -1.54
C SER A 56 7.17 7.52 -0.06
N ILE A 57 6.00 7.13 0.44
CA ILE A 57 5.67 7.24 1.86
C ILE A 57 6.54 6.26 2.64
N SER A 58 7.21 6.76 3.67
CA SER A 58 8.23 5.99 4.41
C SER A 58 7.78 5.48 5.78
N THR A 59 6.57 5.78 6.22
CA THR A 59 6.06 5.28 7.51
C THR A 59 4.70 4.63 7.32
N VAL A 60 4.48 3.55 8.09
CA VAL A 60 3.20 2.85 8.08
C VAL A 60 2.09 3.75 8.64
N LYS A 61 2.42 4.60 9.62
CA LYS A 61 1.45 5.53 10.18
C LYS A 61 0.86 6.44 9.12
N GLN A 62 1.70 6.99 8.25
CA GLN A 62 1.22 7.86 7.16
C GLN A 62 0.35 7.10 6.16
N LEU A 63 0.65 5.83 5.91
CA LEU A 63 -0.20 4.99 5.06
C LEU A 63 -1.58 4.80 5.68
N TYR A 64 -1.67 4.58 6.98
CA TYR A 64 -2.95 4.49 7.68
C TYR A 64 -3.69 5.82 7.67
N ASP A 65 -2.99 6.93 7.80
CA ASP A 65 -3.61 8.26 7.70
C ASP A 65 -4.23 8.46 6.32
N ILE A 66 -3.51 8.07 5.26
CA ILE A 66 -4.03 8.11 3.89
C ILE A 66 -5.27 7.23 3.75
N TYR A 67 -5.23 6.03 4.31
CA TYR A 67 -6.34 5.10 4.27
C TYR A 67 -7.60 5.70 4.93
N HIS A 68 -7.46 6.26 6.13
CA HIS A 68 -8.59 6.83 6.86
C HIS A 68 -9.18 8.04 6.15
N LEU A 69 -8.34 8.92 5.60
CA LEU A 69 -8.82 10.07 4.83
C LEU A 69 -9.55 9.61 3.56
N THR A 70 -9.03 8.59 2.90
CA THR A 70 -9.63 8.05 1.68
C THR A 70 -11.01 7.45 1.97
N LYS A 71 -11.18 6.79 3.11
CA LYS A 71 -12.48 6.22 3.50
C LYS A 71 -13.57 7.27 3.61
N CYS A 72 -13.22 8.49 3.96
CA CYS A 72 -14.17 9.59 4.11
C CYS A 72 -14.49 10.32 2.80
N GLU A 73 -13.76 10.04 1.73
CA GLU A 73 -13.96 10.70 0.44
C GLU A 73 -15.25 10.23 -0.21
N SER A 74 -16.07 11.19 -0.66
CA SER A 74 -17.37 10.89 -1.28
C SER A 74 -17.22 10.06 -2.55
N THR A 75 -16.19 10.32 -3.35
CA THR A 75 -15.90 9.54 -4.56
C THR A 75 -15.63 8.08 -4.21
N ASN A 76 -14.85 7.83 -3.13
CA ASN A 76 -14.55 6.48 -2.68
C ASN A 76 -15.83 5.75 -2.25
N ILE A 77 -16.68 6.42 -1.46
CA ILE A 77 -17.93 5.84 -0.98
C ILE A 77 -18.85 5.52 -2.17
N ARG A 78 -18.98 6.44 -3.11
CA ARG A 78 -19.81 6.26 -4.31
C ARG A 78 -19.34 5.07 -5.16
N LEU A 79 -18.03 4.80 -5.19
CA LEU A 79 -17.46 3.69 -5.95
C LEU A 79 -17.21 2.45 -5.07
N HIS A 80 -18.02 2.27 -4.04
CA HIS A 80 -18.01 1.07 -3.19
C HIS A 80 -16.66 0.83 -2.51
N ASN A 81 -16.01 1.91 -2.07
CA ASN A 81 -14.76 1.87 -1.31
C ASN A 81 -13.58 1.26 -2.06
N ILE A 82 -13.56 1.42 -3.38
CA ILE A 82 -12.50 0.81 -4.20
C ILE A 82 -11.12 1.41 -3.89
N TYR A 83 -11.05 2.73 -3.68
CA TYR A 83 -9.78 3.39 -3.38
C TYR A 83 -9.22 2.97 -2.03
N SER A 84 -10.06 2.98 -0.99
CA SER A 84 -9.62 2.56 0.35
C SER A 84 -9.29 1.06 0.37
N GLY A 85 -10.02 0.26 -0.42
CA GLY A 85 -9.72 -1.17 -0.55
C GLY A 85 -8.34 -1.43 -1.14
N VAL A 86 -7.96 -0.66 -2.16
CA VAL A 86 -6.64 -0.77 -2.78
C VAL A 86 -5.55 -0.34 -1.80
N ILE A 87 -5.75 0.75 -1.07
CA ILE A 87 -4.80 1.22 -0.07
C ILE A 87 -4.64 0.19 1.05
N SER A 88 -5.74 -0.41 1.49
CA SER A 88 -5.71 -1.48 2.49
C SER A 88 -4.87 -2.66 2.02
N ALA A 89 -5.02 -3.07 0.76
CA ALA A 89 -4.21 -4.14 0.17
C ALA A 89 -2.73 -3.77 0.15
N TYR A 90 -2.41 -2.53 -0.20
CA TYR A 90 -1.03 -2.04 -0.20
C TYR A 90 -0.43 -2.07 1.20
N ILE A 91 -1.19 -1.65 2.22
CA ILE A 91 -0.75 -1.68 3.61
C ILE A 91 -0.48 -3.13 4.04
N LYS A 92 -1.33 -4.07 3.65
CA LYS A 92 -1.11 -5.49 3.94
C LYS A 92 0.18 -6.01 3.31
N TYR A 93 0.47 -5.58 2.09
CA TYR A 93 1.72 -5.93 1.42
C TYR A 93 2.92 -5.40 2.21
N ILE A 94 2.89 -4.13 2.61
CA ILE A 94 3.99 -3.52 3.36
C ILE A 94 4.17 -4.20 4.73
N ASN A 95 3.09 -4.41 5.47
CA ASN A 95 3.13 -5.07 6.77
C ASN A 95 3.61 -6.52 6.64
N GLY A 96 3.18 -7.21 5.61
CA GLY A 96 3.61 -8.59 5.35
C GLY A 96 5.09 -8.68 5.07
N THR A 97 5.64 -7.71 4.33
CA THR A 97 7.07 -7.66 4.05
C THR A 97 7.87 -7.46 5.34
N GLU A 98 7.43 -6.53 6.20
CA GLU A 98 8.10 -6.28 7.48
C GLU A 98 7.95 -7.49 8.42
N LEU A 99 6.78 -8.10 8.46
CA LEU A 99 6.54 -9.30 9.26
C LEU A 99 7.42 -10.47 8.82
N ARG A 100 7.66 -10.63 7.52
CA ARG A 100 8.54 -11.69 7.02
C ARG A 100 9.95 -11.53 7.56
N LYS A 101 10.46 -10.30 7.63
CA LYS A 101 11.78 -10.04 8.21
C LYS A 101 11.82 -10.46 9.67
N MET A 102 10.78 -10.14 10.44
CA MET A 102 10.69 -10.51 11.85
C MET A 102 10.56 -12.02 12.03
N VAL A 103 9.76 -12.67 11.19
CA VAL A 103 9.58 -14.12 11.24
C VAL A 103 10.87 -14.86 10.90
N MET A 104 11.62 -14.38 9.93
CA MET A 104 12.92 -14.97 9.59
C MET A 104 13.87 -14.92 10.77
N HIS A 105 13.91 -13.81 11.51
CA HIS A 105 14.71 -13.69 12.73
C HIS A 105 14.26 -14.68 13.81
N LYS A 106 12.96 -14.84 13.98
CA LYS A 106 12.40 -15.78 14.95
C LYS A 106 12.69 -17.22 14.57
N ASP A 107 12.61 -17.54 13.29
CA ASP A 107 12.93 -18.87 12.79
C ASP A 107 14.39 -19.24 13.06
N ASP A 108 15.29 -18.28 12.91
CA ASP A 108 16.70 -18.47 13.23
C ASP A 108 16.91 -18.82 14.71
N ARG A 109 16.08 -18.26 15.60
CA ARG A 109 16.17 -18.56 17.02
C ARG A 109 15.53 -19.90 17.38
N ASN A 110 14.53 -20.31 16.65
CA ASN A 110 13.80 -21.54 16.91
C ASN A 110 14.36 -22.73 16.15
N GLY A 111 15.18 -22.45 15.16
CA GLY A 111 15.82 -23.46 14.37
C GLY A 111 17.13 -23.88 15.03
#